data_4878d95976378eb3c797fdd96e95b314
#
_entry.id   4878d95976378eb3c797fdd96e95b314
#
_cell.length_a   1.000
_cell.length_b   1.000
_cell.length_c   1.000
_cell.angle_alpha   90.00
_cell.angle_beta   90.00
_cell.angle_gamma   90.00
#
_symmetry.space_group_name_H-M   'P 1'
#
loop_
_entity.id
_entity.type
_entity.pdbx_description
1 polymer ?
#
loop_
_entity_poly.entity_id
_entity_poly.type
_entity_poly.pdbx_seq_one_letter_code
_entity_poly.pdbx_strand_id
1 'polypeptide(L)'
;MDYKTLVPVMRRLALEAGAKIMEIYEADDFDVQVKSDNSPVTAADEAADALISAGLRAAFPDMALVTEEQADTHGTGAMTFLIVDPLDGTKEFIHRRGDFTVNIALVEDGVPTRGVVYAPAKGRMFFTQADGQTVEEAGPFEMGTTGTVTPLKVKAPDNSALMVVASKSHRDQATDDYINKYNVKDMASAGSSLKFCLVATGEADIYPRVGRTMEWDTAAGHAVLKGAGGDVVRFDDHSPLTYGKDGFANPFFIAYAPGVELKPA
;
A
#
# COMPACT_ATOMS: atom_id res chain seq x y z
N MET A 1 0.57 8.43 20.16
CA MET A 1 -0.60 7.66 19.64
C MET A 1 -0.75 6.34 20.37
N ASP A 2 -1.97 5.90 20.68
CA ASP A 2 -2.20 4.54 21.22
C ASP A 2 -2.38 3.54 20.06
N TYR A 3 -1.33 2.83 19.72
CA TYR A 3 -1.33 1.85 18.65
C TYR A 3 -2.21 0.61 18.96
N LYS A 4 -2.47 0.31 20.25
CA LYS A 4 -3.34 -0.81 20.63
C LYS A 4 -4.80 -0.54 20.28
N THR A 5 -5.19 0.73 20.22
CA THR A 5 -6.51 1.17 19.75
C THR A 5 -6.50 1.40 18.25
N LEU A 6 -5.44 2.00 17.69
CA LEU A 6 -5.36 2.38 16.28
C LEU A 6 -5.40 1.16 15.35
N VAL A 7 -4.53 0.18 15.57
CA VAL A 7 -4.37 -0.96 14.64
C VAL A 7 -5.68 -1.77 14.48
N PRO A 8 -6.40 -2.14 15.54
CA PRO A 8 -7.69 -2.80 15.39
C PRO A 8 -8.74 -1.97 14.64
N VAL A 9 -8.75 -0.64 14.84
CA VAL A 9 -9.66 0.26 14.10
C VAL A 9 -9.32 0.26 12.62
N MET A 10 -8.04 0.46 12.25
CA MET A 10 -7.61 0.42 10.85
C MET A 10 -7.94 -0.92 10.18
N ARG A 11 -7.65 -2.04 10.86
CA ARG A 11 -7.99 -3.39 10.37
C ARG A 11 -9.49 -3.55 10.12
N ARG A 12 -10.33 -3.17 11.09
CA ARG A 12 -11.79 -3.25 10.97
C ARG A 12 -12.31 -2.42 9.79
N LEU A 13 -11.85 -1.17 9.68
CA LEU A 13 -12.26 -0.28 8.59
C LEU A 13 -11.82 -0.80 7.22
N ALA A 14 -10.63 -1.39 7.13
CA ALA A 14 -10.16 -2.02 5.90
C ALA A 14 -11.04 -3.21 5.49
N LEU A 15 -11.49 -4.04 6.45
CA LEU A 15 -12.42 -5.15 6.19
C LEU A 15 -13.80 -4.65 5.76
N GLU A 16 -14.36 -3.65 6.46
CA GLU A 16 -15.65 -3.05 6.13
C GLU A 16 -15.64 -2.43 4.73
N ALA A 17 -14.58 -1.68 4.41
CA ALA A 17 -14.40 -1.10 3.08
C ALA A 17 -14.21 -2.17 2.00
N GLY A 18 -13.37 -3.18 2.28
CA GLY A 18 -13.17 -4.29 1.35
C GLY A 18 -14.44 -5.10 1.07
N ALA A 19 -15.30 -5.31 2.08
CA ALA A 19 -16.60 -5.94 1.87
C ALA A 19 -17.47 -5.09 0.93
N LYS A 20 -17.49 -3.76 1.12
CA LYS A 20 -18.24 -2.85 0.25
C LYS A 20 -17.69 -2.81 -1.18
N ILE A 21 -16.37 -2.83 -1.33
CA ILE A 21 -15.72 -2.93 -2.62
C ILE A 21 -16.11 -4.24 -3.32
N MET A 22 -16.09 -5.37 -2.61
CA MET A 22 -16.43 -6.68 -3.19
C MET A 22 -17.89 -6.81 -3.58
N GLU A 23 -18.84 -6.19 -2.85
CA GLU A 23 -20.25 -6.12 -3.27
C GLU A 23 -20.38 -5.49 -4.66
N ILE A 24 -19.63 -4.40 -4.93
CA ILE A 24 -19.64 -3.71 -6.23
C ILE A 24 -18.82 -4.50 -7.24
N TYR A 25 -17.66 -5.03 -6.84
CA TYR A 25 -16.79 -5.81 -7.72
C TYR A 25 -17.47 -7.06 -8.28
N GLU A 26 -18.33 -7.73 -7.50
CA GLU A 26 -19.04 -8.95 -7.89
C GLU A 26 -20.34 -8.66 -8.65
N ALA A 27 -20.82 -7.43 -8.66
CA ALA A 27 -21.98 -7.05 -9.45
C ALA A 27 -21.71 -7.18 -10.97
N ASP A 28 -22.74 -7.47 -11.75
CA ASP A 28 -22.62 -7.64 -13.19
C ASP A 28 -22.24 -6.34 -13.90
N ASP A 29 -22.68 -5.20 -13.35
CA ASP A 29 -22.40 -3.86 -13.87
C ASP A 29 -22.10 -2.90 -12.71
N PHE A 30 -21.17 -1.98 -12.91
CA PHE A 30 -20.88 -0.92 -11.95
C PHE A 30 -20.57 0.39 -12.65
N ASP A 31 -20.99 1.48 -12.03
CA ASP A 31 -20.86 2.80 -12.59
C ASP A 31 -19.39 3.28 -12.56
N VAL A 32 -18.86 3.62 -13.73
CA VAL A 32 -17.49 4.13 -13.90
C VAL A 32 -17.57 5.61 -14.28
N GLN A 33 -17.06 6.46 -13.41
CA GLN A 33 -16.91 7.89 -13.65
C GLN A 33 -15.46 8.24 -13.99
N VAL A 34 -15.26 9.38 -14.64
CA VAL A 34 -13.93 9.88 -14.99
C VAL A 34 -13.62 11.10 -14.12
N LYS A 35 -12.53 11.04 -13.36
CA LYS A 35 -12.01 12.17 -12.60
C LYS A 35 -11.58 13.31 -13.54
N SER A 36 -11.42 14.51 -13.01
CA SER A 36 -10.98 15.70 -13.76
C SER A 36 -9.60 15.53 -14.44
N ASP A 37 -8.78 14.62 -13.94
CA ASP A 37 -7.47 14.23 -14.50
C ASP A 37 -7.54 13.06 -15.49
N ASN A 38 -8.75 12.66 -15.91
CA ASN A 38 -9.06 11.51 -16.75
C ASN A 38 -8.74 10.13 -16.13
N SER A 39 -8.50 10.05 -14.83
CA SER A 39 -8.42 8.75 -14.15
C SER A 39 -9.82 8.21 -13.83
N PRO A 40 -10.06 6.89 -13.97
CA PRO A 40 -11.38 6.33 -13.68
C PRO A 40 -11.68 6.36 -12.17
N VAL A 41 -12.88 6.82 -11.83
CA VAL A 41 -13.45 6.73 -10.48
C VAL A 41 -14.60 5.76 -10.50
N THR A 42 -14.72 4.94 -9.52
CA THR A 42 -15.83 3.99 -9.37
C THR A 42 -16.66 4.30 -8.12
N ALA A 43 -17.91 3.85 -8.12
CA ALA A 43 -18.73 3.90 -6.90
C ALA A 43 -18.09 3.15 -5.70
N ALA A 44 -17.18 2.21 -5.99
CA ALA A 44 -16.44 1.48 -4.96
C ALA A 44 -15.43 2.38 -4.23
N ASP A 45 -14.68 3.24 -4.96
CA ASP A 45 -13.76 4.23 -4.38
C ASP A 45 -14.50 5.14 -3.40
N GLU A 46 -15.59 5.77 -3.88
CA GLU A 46 -16.37 6.74 -3.10
C GLU A 46 -17.00 6.10 -1.86
N ALA A 47 -17.57 4.89 -2.00
CA ALA A 47 -18.20 4.20 -0.89
C ALA A 47 -17.17 3.75 0.17
N ALA A 48 -16.01 3.27 -0.27
CA ALA A 48 -14.93 2.86 0.63
C ALA A 48 -14.33 4.08 1.35
N ASP A 49 -14.07 5.19 0.62
CA ASP A 49 -13.57 6.42 1.23
C ASP A 49 -14.51 7.00 2.28
N ALA A 50 -15.79 7.12 1.97
CA ALA A 50 -16.80 7.62 2.90
C ALA A 50 -16.84 6.80 4.20
N LEU A 51 -16.77 5.48 4.08
CA LEU A 51 -16.78 4.56 5.22
C LEU A 51 -15.50 4.70 6.08
N ILE A 52 -14.33 4.64 5.45
CA ILE A 52 -13.03 4.72 6.17
C ILE A 52 -12.90 6.08 6.83
N SER A 53 -13.16 7.16 6.10
CA SER A 53 -13.02 8.54 6.59
C SER A 53 -13.96 8.82 7.76
N ALA A 54 -15.22 8.40 7.69
CA ALA A 54 -16.17 8.53 8.80
C ALA A 54 -15.71 7.74 10.04
N GLY A 55 -15.26 6.51 9.86
CA GLY A 55 -14.78 5.66 10.94
C GLY A 55 -13.51 6.19 11.61
N LEU A 56 -12.54 6.68 10.83
CA LEU A 56 -11.31 7.28 11.37
C LEU A 56 -11.58 8.58 12.12
N ARG A 57 -12.41 9.50 11.58
CA ARG A 57 -12.81 10.74 12.25
C ARG A 57 -13.57 10.48 13.54
N ALA A 58 -14.44 9.47 13.58
CA ALA A 58 -15.16 9.09 14.80
C ALA A 58 -14.24 8.51 15.89
N ALA A 59 -13.25 7.70 15.49
CA ALA A 59 -12.31 7.07 16.44
C ALA A 59 -11.17 8.02 16.88
N PHE A 60 -10.74 8.93 16.00
CA PHE A 60 -9.59 9.81 16.20
C PHE A 60 -9.89 11.24 15.73
N PRO A 61 -10.83 11.96 16.41
CA PRO A 61 -11.34 13.25 15.93
C PRO A 61 -10.28 14.35 15.81
N ASP A 62 -9.23 14.28 16.59
CA ASP A 62 -8.12 15.27 16.61
C ASP A 62 -6.97 14.90 15.66
N MET A 63 -7.05 13.76 14.97
CA MET A 63 -6.01 13.32 14.05
C MET A 63 -6.23 13.87 12.65
N ALA A 64 -5.19 14.49 12.08
CA ALA A 64 -5.22 14.88 10.69
C ALA A 64 -5.42 13.65 9.79
N LEU A 65 -6.29 13.79 8.80
CA LEU A 65 -6.60 12.74 7.84
C LEU A 65 -6.34 13.26 6.43
N VAL A 66 -5.61 12.49 5.64
CA VAL A 66 -5.38 12.70 4.20
C VAL A 66 -5.96 11.50 3.47
N THR A 67 -6.77 11.73 2.44
CA THR A 67 -7.33 10.65 1.62
C THR A 67 -7.30 11.04 0.15
N GLU A 68 -7.08 10.09 -0.73
CA GLU A 68 -7.04 10.32 -2.18
C GLU A 68 -8.31 11.02 -2.68
N GLU A 69 -9.49 10.61 -2.21
CA GLU A 69 -10.78 11.05 -2.74
C GLU A 69 -11.26 12.42 -2.19
N GLN A 70 -10.64 12.94 -1.12
CA GLN A 70 -11.05 14.22 -0.49
C GLN A 70 -9.93 15.24 -0.59
N ALA A 71 -9.91 16.01 -1.69
CA ALA A 71 -8.87 17.02 -1.96
C ALA A 71 -8.79 18.14 -0.88
N ASP A 72 -9.86 18.41 -0.13
CA ASP A 72 -9.88 19.34 0.99
C ASP A 72 -9.05 18.86 2.19
N THR A 73 -8.70 17.57 2.24
CA THR A 73 -7.81 17.00 3.26
C THR A 73 -6.32 17.21 2.94
N HIS A 74 -5.97 17.62 1.72
CA HIS A 74 -4.59 17.69 1.24
C HIS A 74 -3.79 18.91 1.72
N GLY A 75 -4.26 19.68 2.67
CA GLY A 75 -3.62 20.90 3.15
C GLY A 75 -3.30 20.93 4.65
N THR A 76 -3.20 19.78 5.31
CA THR A 76 -3.14 19.75 6.79
C THR A 76 -1.86 20.33 7.38
N GLY A 77 -0.72 20.27 6.69
CA GLY A 77 0.61 20.65 7.22
C GLY A 77 1.02 19.89 8.49
N ALA A 78 0.30 18.84 8.86
CA ALA A 78 0.54 18.06 10.06
C ALA A 78 1.73 17.13 9.88
N MET A 79 2.59 17.02 10.91
CA MET A 79 3.71 16.09 10.92
C MET A 79 3.28 14.66 11.25
N THR A 80 2.11 14.52 11.90
CA THR A 80 1.49 13.22 12.21
C THR A 80 0.09 13.21 11.64
N PHE A 81 -0.20 12.25 10.77
CA PHE A 81 -1.48 12.14 10.08
C PHE A 81 -1.80 10.71 9.66
N LEU A 82 -3.07 10.42 9.55
CA LEU A 82 -3.55 9.21 8.86
C LEU A 82 -3.62 9.48 7.37
N ILE A 83 -3.24 8.50 6.56
CA ILE A 83 -3.29 8.60 5.10
C ILE A 83 -3.96 7.35 4.51
N VAL A 84 -4.87 7.58 3.56
CA VAL A 84 -5.76 6.55 3.03
C VAL A 84 -5.79 6.58 1.51
N ASP A 85 -5.67 5.41 0.92
CA ASP A 85 -6.12 5.12 -0.43
C ASP A 85 -7.23 4.06 -0.31
N PRO A 86 -8.49 4.43 -0.54
CA PRO A 86 -9.61 3.51 -0.31
C PRO A 86 -9.66 2.35 -1.30
N LEU A 87 -9.13 2.54 -2.51
CA LEU A 87 -9.07 1.50 -3.55
C LEU A 87 -7.89 1.73 -4.49
N ASP A 88 -6.67 1.41 -4.03
CA ASP A 88 -5.48 1.39 -4.89
C ASP A 88 -5.59 0.28 -5.93
N GLY A 89 -5.36 0.64 -7.18
CA GLY A 89 -5.49 -0.27 -8.31
C GLY A 89 -6.87 -0.24 -8.97
N THR A 90 -7.47 0.94 -9.12
CA THR A 90 -8.76 1.12 -9.81
C THR A 90 -8.78 0.51 -11.22
N LYS A 91 -7.64 0.54 -11.95
CA LYS A 91 -7.51 -0.15 -13.25
C LYS A 91 -7.63 -1.66 -13.12
N GLU A 92 -7.00 -2.25 -12.13
CA GLU A 92 -7.08 -3.69 -11.81
C GLU A 92 -8.50 -4.09 -11.41
N PHE A 93 -9.20 -3.22 -10.67
CA PHE A 93 -10.59 -3.38 -10.31
C PHE A 93 -11.49 -3.37 -11.55
N ILE A 94 -11.43 -2.34 -12.38
CA ILE A 94 -12.25 -2.20 -13.61
C ILE A 94 -12.03 -3.38 -14.56
N HIS A 95 -10.78 -3.85 -14.69
CA HIS A 95 -10.45 -4.98 -15.58
C HIS A 95 -10.61 -6.36 -14.92
N ARG A 96 -11.22 -6.43 -13.75
CA ARG A 96 -11.50 -7.70 -13.03
C ARG A 96 -10.24 -8.56 -12.78
N ARG A 97 -9.09 -7.92 -12.44
CA ARG A 97 -7.80 -8.60 -12.23
C ARG A 97 -7.54 -9.00 -10.78
N GLY A 98 -8.31 -8.49 -9.82
CA GLY A 98 -8.21 -8.82 -8.40
C GLY A 98 -6.95 -8.29 -7.68
N ASP A 99 -6.09 -7.51 -8.33
CA ASP A 99 -4.85 -6.97 -7.75
C ASP A 99 -5.08 -5.53 -7.23
N PHE A 100 -6.13 -5.29 -6.45
CA PHE A 100 -6.44 -4.01 -5.83
C PHE A 100 -6.44 -4.13 -4.31
N THR A 101 -6.17 -3.00 -3.61
CA THR A 101 -6.00 -2.99 -2.15
C THR A 101 -6.68 -1.80 -1.50
N VAL A 102 -7.12 -1.98 -0.24
CA VAL A 102 -7.43 -0.90 0.69
C VAL A 102 -6.16 -0.59 1.47
N ASN A 103 -5.74 0.66 1.48
CA ASN A 103 -4.52 1.12 2.13
C ASN A 103 -4.86 2.15 3.21
N ILE A 104 -4.47 1.89 4.46
CA ILE A 104 -4.61 2.83 5.58
C ILE A 104 -3.27 2.87 6.32
N ALA A 105 -2.70 4.07 6.53
CA ALA A 105 -1.44 4.21 7.27
C ALA A 105 -1.46 5.36 8.25
N LEU A 106 -0.62 5.26 9.29
CA LEU A 106 -0.20 6.34 10.15
C LEU A 106 1.21 6.77 9.75
N VAL A 107 1.35 8.04 9.46
CA VAL A 107 2.64 8.71 9.27
C VAL A 107 2.96 9.54 10.50
N GLU A 108 4.17 9.41 11.04
CA GLU A 108 4.67 10.19 12.18
C GLU A 108 6.05 10.75 11.79
N ASP A 109 6.19 12.08 11.84
CA ASP A 109 7.43 12.80 11.49
C ASP A 109 8.03 12.37 10.14
N GLY A 110 7.17 12.23 9.13
CA GLY A 110 7.57 11.85 7.77
C GLY A 110 7.86 10.35 7.57
N VAL A 111 7.61 9.52 8.57
CA VAL A 111 7.85 8.07 8.51
C VAL A 111 6.53 7.31 8.69
N PRO A 112 6.15 6.39 7.78
CA PRO A 112 5.00 5.53 8.00
C PRO A 112 5.34 4.48 9.06
N THR A 113 4.62 4.51 10.18
CA THR A 113 4.90 3.68 11.35
C THR A 113 3.92 2.53 11.55
N ARG A 114 2.70 2.69 11.07
CA ARG A 114 1.66 1.65 11.08
C ARG A 114 0.94 1.65 9.74
N GLY A 115 0.65 0.47 9.21
CA GLY A 115 -0.04 0.32 7.93
C GLY A 115 -0.90 -0.93 7.89
N VAL A 116 -1.99 -0.83 7.13
CA VAL A 116 -2.84 -1.96 6.73
C VAL A 116 -2.93 -1.93 5.21
N VAL A 117 -2.61 -3.04 4.58
CA VAL A 117 -2.83 -3.31 3.16
C VAL A 117 -3.75 -4.53 3.08
N TYR A 118 -4.96 -4.33 2.61
CA TYR A 118 -5.94 -5.40 2.45
C TYR A 118 -6.27 -5.64 0.99
N ALA A 119 -6.05 -6.84 0.49
CA ALA A 119 -6.39 -7.30 -0.85
C ALA A 119 -7.66 -8.16 -0.80
N PRO A 120 -8.87 -7.58 -0.90
CA PRO A 120 -10.13 -8.28 -0.63
C PRO A 120 -10.37 -9.43 -1.62
N ALA A 121 -10.11 -9.24 -2.91
CA ALA A 121 -10.28 -10.28 -3.92
C ALA A 121 -9.29 -11.45 -3.79
N LYS A 122 -8.22 -11.28 -3.00
CA LYS A 122 -7.22 -12.33 -2.74
C LYS A 122 -7.35 -12.96 -1.36
N GLY A 123 -8.20 -12.41 -0.50
CA GLY A 123 -8.34 -12.87 0.88
C GLY A 123 -7.05 -12.76 1.69
N ARG A 124 -6.22 -11.72 1.45
CA ARG A 124 -4.95 -11.47 2.15
C ARG A 124 -4.97 -10.08 2.79
N MET A 125 -4.60 -10.00 4.05
CA MET A 125 -4.42 -8.74 4.76
C MET A 125 -3.05 -8.71 5.42
N PHE A 126 -2.35 -7.60 5.24
CA PHE A 126 -1.02 -7.34 5.80
C PHE A 126 -1.10 -6.11 6.69
N PHE A 127 -0.63 -6.21 7.93
CA PHE A 127 -0.66 -5.05 8.80
C PHE A 127 0.45 -5.06 9.84
N THR A 128 0.82 -3.85 10.26
CA THR A 128 1.78 -3.61 11.33
C THR A 128 1.06 -3.64 12.66
N GLN A 129 1.45 -4.55 13.56
CA GLN A 129 0.90 -4.66 14.91
C GLN A 129 1.30 -3.46 15.81
N ALA A 130 0.72 -3.38 17.00
CA ALA A 130 1.02 -2.30 17.95
C ALA A 130 2.48 -2.24 18.36
N ASP A 131 3.18 -3.37 18.40
CA ASP A 131 4.62 -3.47 18.71
C ASP A 131 5.54 -3.14 17.52
N GLY A 132 4.97 -2.91 16.33
CA GLY A 132 5.71 -2.61 15.10
C GLY A 132 6.04 -3.82 14.23
N GLN A 133 5.79 -5.04 14.69
CA GLN A 133 5.97 -6.24 13.86
C GLN A 133 4.87 -6.32 12.81
N THR A 134 5.22 -6.71 11.60
CA THR A 134 4.25 -6.96 10.54
C THR A 134 3.81 -8.41 10.50
N VAL A 135 2.52 -8.59 10.25
CA VAL A 135 1.89 -9.90 10.10
C VAL A 135 1.04 -9.96 8.83
N GLU A 136 0.84 -11.17 8.33
CA GLU A 136 -0.20 -11.49 7.36
C GLU A 136 -1.33 -12.23 8.06
N GLU A 137 -2.55 -11.82 7.82
CA GLU A 137 -3.78 -12.53 8.17
C GLU A 137 -4.44 -13.02 6.89
N ALA A 138 -4.67 -14.32 6.79
CA ALA A 138 -5.37 -14.94 5.67
C ALA A 138 -6.85 -15.14 5.99
N GLY A 139 -7.73 -14.92 5.01
CA GLY A 139 -9.18 -15.16 5.19
C GLY A 139 -9.53 -16.61 5.45
N PRO A 140 -10.75 -16.91 5.95
CA PRO A 140 -11.86 -15.95 6.14
C PRO A 140 -11.63 -15.02 7.34
N PHE A 141 -12.06 -13.75 7.20
CA PHE A 141 -11.89 -12.73 8.22
C PHE A 141 -13.12 -12.55 9.09
N GLU A 142 -12.89 -12.23 10.37
CA GLU A 142 -13.93 -11.81 11.31
C GLU A 142 -13.74 -10.33 11.68
N MET A 143 -14.83 -9.53 11.68
CA MET A 143 -14.78 -8.09 11.93
C MET A 143 -14.25 -7.74 13.33
N GLY A 144 -14.71 -8.45 14.35
CA GLY A 144 -14.42 -8.17 15.76
C GLY A 144 -13.16 -8.83 16.32
N THR A 145 -12.56 -9.76 15.59
CA THR A 145 -11.47 -10.60 16.09
C THR A 145 -10.41 -10.79 15.02
N THR A 146 -9.15 -10.59 15.37
CA THR A 146 -8.04 -10.97 14.50
C THR A 146 -7.95 -12.50 14.46
N GLY A 147 -7.96 -13.06 13.26
CA GLY A 147 -7.79 -14.49 13.02
C GLY A 147 -6.36 -14.97 13.24
N THR A 148 -6.01 -16.08 12.63
CA THR A 148 -4.64 -16.58 12.67
C THR A 148 -3.72 -15.67 11.85
N VAL A 149 -2.70 -15.15 12.48
CA VAL A 149 -1.69 -14.28 11.85
C VAL A 149 -0.35 -15.00 11.71
N THR A 150 0.33 -14.78 10.61
CA THR A 150 1.70 -15.23 10.37
C THR A 150 2.65 -14.02 10.44
N PRO A 151 3.62 -14.00 11.37
CA PRO A 151 4.65 -12.96 11.40
C PRO A 151 5.44 -12.94 10.09
N LEU A 152 5.64 -11.74 9.54
CA LEU A 152 6.41 -11.55 8.33
C LEU A 152 7.84 -11.13 8.64
N LYS A 153 8.74 -11.63 7.80
CA LYS A 153 10.13 -11.23 7.77
C LYS A 153 10.63 -11.34 6.34
N VAL A 154 11.24 -10.27 5.84
CA VAL A 154 11.91 -10.29 4.54
C VAL A 154 12.94 -11.40 4.46
N LYS A 155 13.06 -11.97 3.29
CA LYS A 155 14.07 -13.02 3.02
C LYS A 155 15.43 -12.39 2.76
N ALA A 156 16.50 -13.08 3.14
CA ALA A 156 17.84 -12.71 2.70
C ALA A 156 17.95 -12.89 1.18
N PRO A 157 18.28 -11.86 0.41
CA PRO A 157 18.33 -11.94 -1.05
C PRO A 157 19.55 -12.72 -1.54
N ASP A 158 19.42 -13.34 -2.69
CA ASP A 158 20.53 -13.89 -3.48
C ASP A 158 20.79 -12.97 -4.68
N ASN A 159 21.82 -12.12 -4.59
CA ASN A 159 22.14 -11.14 -5.66
C ASN A 159 22.55 -11.79 -7.00
N SER A 160 22.80 -13.09 -7.03
CA SER A 160 23.02 -13.82 -8.27
C SER A 160 21.73 -14.33 -8.92
N ALA A 161 20.57 -14.24 -8.22
CA ALA A 161 19.29 -14.83 -8.65
C ALA A 161 18.08 -14.14 -7.98
N LEU A 162 17.94 -12.82 -8.13
CA LEU A 162 16.90 -12.00 -7.47
C LEU A 162 15.50 -12.32 -8.00
N MET A 163 14.53 -12.31 -7.09
CA MET A 163 13.11 -12.27 -7.39
C MET A 163 12.64 -10.81 -7.44
N VAL A 164 12.24 -10.34 -8.62
CA VAL A 164 11.78 -8.95 -8.82
C VAL A 164 10.27 -8.91 -8.87
N VAL A 165 9.66 -7.90 -8.27
CA VAL A 165 8.27 -7.59 -8.54
C VAL A 165 8.16 -6.24 -9.24
N ALA A 166 7.30 -6.15 -10.27
CA ALA A 166 7.07 -4.94 -11.04
C ALA A 166 5.57 -4.67 -11.22
N SER A 167 5.23 -3.42 -11.58
CA SER A 167 3.84 -3.03 -11.82
C SER A 167 3.27 -3.77 -13.03
N LYS A 168 2.06 -4.28 -12.87
CA LYS A 168 1.30 -4.96 -13.93
C LYS A 168 0.81 -3.99 -15.01
N SER A 169 0.35 -2.81 -14.60
CA SER A 169 -0.33 -1.84 -15.47
C SER A 169 0.48 -0.57 -15.76
N HIS A 170 1.61 -0.34 -15.05
CA HIS A 170 2.41 0.88 -15.14
C HIS A 170 3.91 0.60 -15.24
N ARG A 171 4.29 -0.53 -15.83
CA ARG A 171 5.68 -0.84 -16.13
C ARG A 171 6.07 -0.11 -17.41
N ASP A 172 7.19 0.60 -17.34
CA ASP A 172 7.76 1.38 -18.43
C ASP A 172 9.20 0.97 -18.74
N GLN A 173 9.78 1.51 -19.81
CA GLN A 173 11.12 1.18 -20.27
C GLN A 173 12.18 1.52 -19.21
N ALA A 174 12.03 2.65 -18.49
CA ALA A 174 12.99 3.06 -17.46
C ALA A 174 13.04 2.05 -16.29
N THR A 175 11.88 1.52 -15.89
CA THR A 175 11.80 0.43 -14.92
C THR A 175 12.48 -0.84 -15.44
N ASP A 176 12.27 -1.19 -16.71
CA ASP A 176 12.90 -2.35 -17.34
C ASP A 176 14.42 -2.21 -17.43
N ASP A 177 14.91 -1.03 -17.84
CA ASP A 177 16.34 -0.73 -17.92
C ASP A 177 17.02 -0.85 -16.55
N TYR A 178 16.32 -0.43 -15.49
CA TYR A 178 16.85 -0.60 -14.14
C TYR A 178 16.86 -2.07 -13.71
N ILE A 179 15.78 -2.81 -13.94
CA ILE A 179 15.71 -4.24 -13.61
C ILE A 179 16.80 -5.03 -14.35
N ASN A 180 17.09 -4.68 -15.59
CA ASN A 180 18.14 -5.33 -16.39
C ASN A 180 19.57 -5.15 -15.86
N LYS A 181 19.79 -4.25 -14.86
CA LYS A 181 21.08 -4.14 -14.15
C LYS A 181 21.33 -5.26 -13.14
N TYR A 182 20.32 -6.11 -12.88
CA TYR A 182 20.36 -7.19 -11.89
C TYR A 182 20.37 -8.58 -12.54
N ASN A 183 20.88 -9.56 -11.80
CA ASN A 183 20.71 -10.96 -12.15
C ASN A 183 19.32 -11.43 -11.66
N VAL A 184 18.35 -11.36 -12.53
CA VAL A 184 16.95 -11.70 -12.21
C VAL A 184 16.70 -13.18 -12.47
N LYS A 185 16.27 -13.90 -11.42
CA LYS A 185 15.85 -15.30 -11.53
C LYS A 185 14.44 -15.40 -12.12
N ASP A 186 13.54 -14.59 -11.60
CA ASP A 186 12.14 -14.56 -12.01
C ASP A 186 11.52 -13.20 -11.68
N MET A 187 10.41 -12.87 -12.34
CA MET A 187 9.72 -11.61 -12.17
C MET A 187 8.22 -11.81 -11.99
N ALA A 188 7.73 -11.41 -10.82
CA ALA A 188 6.30 -11.34 -10.55
C ALA A 188 5.72 -10.00 -11.04
N SER A 189 4.47 -10.03 -11.49
CA SER A 189 3.69 -8.82 -11.79
C SER A 189 2.51 -8.75 -10.84
N ALA A 190 2.39 -7.63 -10.13
CA ALA A 190 1.26 -7.36 -9.26
C ALA A 190 0.77 -5.92 -9.42
N GLY A 191 -0.52 -5.68 -9.12
CA GLY A 191 -1.10 -4.35 -9.01
C GLY A 191 -0.87 -3.75 -7.62
N SER A 192 -1.23 -2.49 -7.43
CA SER A 192 -1.37 -1.78 -6.15
C SER A 192 -0.20 -1.92 -5.16
N SER A 193 -0.47 -1.66 -3.88
CA SER A 193 0.45 -1.83 -2.73
C SER A 193 0.84 -3.29 -2.44
N LEU A 194 0.20 -4.28 -3.08
CA LEU A 194 0.60 -5.70 -2.96
C LEU A 194 2.08 -5.94 -3.25
N LYS A 195 2.70 -5.12 -4.09
CA LYS A 195 4.13 -5.25 -4.42
C LYS A 195 5.05 -5.09 -3.20
N PHE A 196 4.72 -4.19 -2.28
CA PHE A 196 5.43 -4.08 -1.00
C PHE A 196 5.22 -5.31 -0.13
N CYS A 197 4.00 -5.85 -0.13
CA CYS A 197 3.66 -7.05 0.63
C CYS A 197 4.41 -8.28 0.12
N LEU A 198 4.59 -8.42 -1.21
CA LEU A 198 5.38 -9.52 -1.79
C LEU A 198 6.86 -9.45 -1.40
N VAL A 199 7.42 -8.25 -1.21
CA VAL A 199 8.77 -8.11 -0.64
C VAL A 199 8.75 -8.45 0.86
N ALA A 200 7.74 -8.00 1.61
CA ALA A 200 7.61 -8.25 3.04
C ALA A 200 7.45 -9.75 3.38
N THR A 201 6.79 -10.52 2.51
CA THR A 201 6.63 -11.99 2.66
C THR A 201 7.87 -12.78 2.20
N GLY A 202 8.81 -12.14 1.50
CA GLY A 202 9.95 -12.81 0.86
C GLY A 202 9.59 -13.57 -0.43
N GLU A 203 8.41 -13.28 -1.00
CA GLU A 203 8.03 -13.74 -2.36
C GLU A 203 8.79 -12.96 -3.44
N ALA A 204 9.24 -11.72 -3.12
CA ALA A 204 10.14 -10.94 -3.95
C ALA A 204 11.27 -10.35 -3.10
N ASP A 205 12.38 -9.95 -3.74
CA ASP A 205 13.54 -9.33 -3.10
C ASP A 205 13.55 -7.81 -3.30
N ILE A 206 13.01 -7.33 -4.43
CA ILE A 206 13.08 -5.94 -4.84
C ILE A 206 11.86 -5.53 -5.69
N TYR A 207 11.38 -4.29 -5.44
CA TYR A 207 10.36 -3.60 -6.21
C TYR A 207 10.85 -2.20 -6.59
N PRO A 208 11.42 -2.00 -7.80
CA PRO A 208 11.74 -0.68 -8.31
C PRO A 208 10.50 -0.01 -8.92
N ARG A 209 10.35 1.30 -8.71
CA ARG A 209 9.27 2.10 -9.25
C ARG A 209 9.79 3.40 -9.84
N VAL A 210 9.90 3.45 -11.17
CA VAL A 210 10.35 4.62 -11.96
C VAL A 210 9.15 5.28 -12.65
N GLY A 211 8.03 5.38 -11.94
CA GLY A 211 6.82 6.02 -12.43
C GLY A 211 6.08 6.74 -11.32
N ARG A 212 5.21 7.68 -11.70
CA ARG A 212 4.45 8.50 -10.75
C ARG A 212 3.65 7.63 -9.77
N THR A 213 3.73 7.99 -8.49
CA THR A 213 2.87 7.52 -7.41
C THR A 213 2.61 8.65 -6.43
N MET A 214 1.56 8.48 -5.65
CA MET A 214 1.23 9.39 -4.56
C MET A 214 1.58 8.75 -3.21
N GLU A 215 1.62 9.54 -2.15
CA GLU A 215 1.95 9.04 -0.81
C GLU A 215 0.94 8.02 -0.29
N TRP A 216 -0.34 8.17 -0.61
CA TRP A 216 -1.38 7.23 -0.23
C TRP A 216 -1.26 5.86 -0.93
N ASP A 217 -0.67 5.80 -2.14
CA ASP A 217 -0.37 4.52 -2.83
C ASP A 217 0.73 3.72 -2.10
N THR A 218 1.53 4.36 -1.25
CA THR A 218 2.79 3.76 -0.78
C THR A 218 2.92 3.67 0.75
N ALA A 219 2.32 4.59 1.51
CA ALA A 219 2.55 4.70 2.95
C ALA A 219 2.21 3.40 3.72
N ALA A 220 1.08 2.76 3.40
CA ALA A 220 0.67 1.53 4.05
C ALA A 220 1.61 0.37 3.72
N GLY A 221 1.94 0.21 2.42
CA GLY A 221 2.88 -0.81 1.96
C GLY A 221 4.29 -0.61 2.52
N HIS A 222 4.76 0.65 2.63
CA HIS A 222 6.05 0.97 3.25
C HIS A 222 6.08 0.60 4.73
N ALA A 223 5.03 0.96 5.51
CA ALA A 223 4.94 0.56 6.93
C ALA A 223 4.96 -0.97 7.10
N VAL A 224 4.20 -1.69 6.27
CA VAL A 224 4.15 -3.15 6.23
C VAL A 224 5.54 -3.74 5.94
N LEU A 225 6.21 -3.25 4.91
CA LEU A 225 7.53 -3.73 4.52
C LEU A 225 8.58 -3.45 5.60
N LYS A 226 8.56 -2.25 6.19
CA LYS A 226 9.48 -1.84 7.25
C LYS A 226 9.33 -2.68 8.50
N GLY A 227 8.09 -2.97 8.92
CA GLY A 227 7.81 -3.85 10.06
C GLY A 227 8.19 -5.32 9.82
N ALA A 228 8.38 -5.74 8.57
CA ALA A 228 8.94 -7.03 8.18
C ALA A 228 10.48 -7.03 8.05
N GLY A 229 11.13 -5.87 8.26
CA GLY A 229 12.57 -5.70 8.18
C GLY A 229 13.10 -5.31 6.79
N GLY A 230 12.23 -4.92 5.86
CA GLY A 230 12.60 -4.31 4.59
C GLY A 230 12.74 -2.79 4.66
N ASP A 231 12.99 -2.15 3.53
CA ASP A 231 13.10 -0.69 3.47
C ASP A 231 12.64 -0.14 2.12
N VAL A 232 12.39 1.19 2.08
CA VAL A 232 12.05 1.93 0.87
C VAL A 232 12.91 3.17 0.77
N VAL A 233 13.65 3.29 -0.32
CA VAL A 233 14.56 4.41 -0.57
C VAL A 233 14.20 5.12 -1.87
N ARG A 234 14.62 6.37 -1.99
CA ARG A 234 14.54 7.11 -3.23
C ARG A 234 15.39 6.44 -4.30
N PHE A 235 14.93 6.52 -5.54
CA PHE A 235 15.62 5.91 -6.67
C PHE A 235 16.94 6.62 -7.03
N ASP A 236 16.99 7.93 -6.88
CA ASP A 236 18.08 8.78 -7.35
C ASP A 236 19.34 8.76 -6.47
N ASP A 237 19.18 8.73 -5.15
CA ASP A 237 20.29 8.85 -4.19
C ASP A 237 20.29 7.81 -3.06
N HIS A 238 19.31 6.91 -3.09
CA HIS A 238 19.08 5.89 -2.06
C HIS A 238 18.88 6.44 -0.64
N SER A 239 18.53 7.72 -0.50
CA SER A 239 18.09 8.27 0.79
C SER A 239 16.70 7.74 1.16
N PRO A 240 16.33 7.73 2.45
CA PRO A 240 15.01 7.25 2.88
C PRO A 240 13.85 7.96 2.17
N LEU A 241 12.83 7.22 1.76
CA LEU A 241 11.59 7.81 1.25
C LEU A 241 10.80 8.39 2.42
N THR A 242 10.49 9.71 2.37
CA THR A 242 9.74 10.43 3.40
C THR A 242 8.36 10.87 2.91
N TYR A 243 7.47 11.17 3.86
CA TYR A 243 6.06 11.50 3.67
C TYR A 243 5.69 12.87 4.24
N GLY A 244 4.52 13.39 3.83
CA GLY A 244 4.08 14.73 4.20
C GLY A 244 4.62 15.83 3.28
N LYS A 245 4.95 15.49 2.03
CA LYS A 245 5.42 16.43 1.01
C LYS A 245 4.26 17.30 0.48
N ASP A 246 4.57 18.50 0.04
CA ASP A 246 3.60 19.33 -0.67
C ASP A 246 3.07 18.58 -1.91
N GLY A 247 1.73 18.50 -2.03
CA GLY A 247 1.05 17.81 -3.13
C GLY A 247 1.15 16.29 -3.08
N PHE A 248 1.73 15.70 -2.04
CA PHE A 248 1.79 14.24 -1.78
C PHE A 248 2.36 13.38 -2.92
N ALA A 249 3.07 13.97 -3.88
CA ALA A 249 3.72 13.20 -4.95
C ALA A 249 5.01 12.55 -4.44
N ASN A 250 5.20 11.26 -4.77
CA ASN A 250 6.45 10.57 -4.47
C ASN A 250 7.52 10.83 -5.55
N PRO A 251 8.80 10.93 -5.16
CA PRO A 251 9.90 10.64 -6.08
C PRO A 251 9.84 9.16 -6.49
N PHE A 252 10.57 8.78 -7.53
CA PHE A 252 10.80 7.38 -7.85
C PHE A 252 11.48 6.68 -6.69
N PHE A 253 11.22 5.39 -6.49
CA PHE A 253 11.70 4.67 -5.31
C PHE A 253 12.06 3.21 -5.61
N ILE A 254 12.71 2.60 -4.64
CA ILE A 254 13.03 1.18 -4.60
C ILE A 254 12.59 0.64 -3.23
N ALA A 255 11.68 -0.33 -3.23
CA ALA A 255 11.35 -1.12 -2.04
C ALA A 255 12.12 -2.45 -2.11
N TYR A 256 12.78 -2.86 -1.03
CA TYR A 256 13.73 -3.98 -1.11
C TYR A 256 13.93 -4.69 0.23
N ALA A 257 14.40 -5.92 0.15
CA ALA A 257 14.93 -6.67 1.28
C ALA A 257 16.41 -6.27 1.54
N PRO A 258 16.81 -5.92 2.78
CA PRO A 258 18.19 -5.59 3.11
C PRO A 258 19.16 -6.69 2.70
N GLY A 259 20.23 -6.30 2.02
CA GLY A 259 21.20 -7.20 1.41
C GLY A 259 21.12 -7.22 -0.12
N VAL A 260 20.05 -6.69 -0.73
CA VAL A 260 20.05 -6.39 -2.17
C VAL A 260 21.11 -5.31 -2.46
N GLU A 261 22.01 -5.58 -3.40
CA GLU A 261 23.00 -4.61 -3.87
C GLU A 261 22.35 -3.59 -4.81
N LEU A 262 21.83 -2.49 -4.26
CA LEU A 262 21.17 -1.47 -5.07
C LEU A 262 22.13 -0.90 -6.13
N LYS A 263 21.64 -0.81 -7.36
CA LYS A 263 22.38 -0.26 -8.49
C LYS A 263 22.09 1.23 -8.64
N PRO A 264 23.04 2.03 -9.15
CA PRO A 264 22.78 3.45 -9.45
C PRO A 264 21.60 3.65 -10.40
N ALA A 265 20.93 4.80 -10.27
CA ALA A 265 19.80 5.21 -11.12
C ALA A 265 20.14 5.25 -12.62
#